data_baa6fc2c872d5cd7b00b7084e6960dca
#
_entry.id   baa6fc2c872d5cd7b00b7084e6960dca
#
_cell.length_a   1.000
_cell.length_b   1.000
_cell.length_c   1.000
_cell.angle_alpha   90.00
_cell.angle_beta   90.00
_cell.angle_gamma   90.00
#
_symmetry.space_group_name_H-M   'P 1'
#
loop_
_entity.id
_entity.type
_entity.pdbx_description
1 polymer ?
#
loop_
_entity_poly.entity_id
_entity_poly.type
_entity_poly.pdbx_seq_one_letter_code
_entity_poly.pdbx_strand_id
1 'polypeptide(L)'
;ISEPDKGARYSRLAQEFAVSVREGQESVAQISGTREQSVLNGLIRDSLRQEGVLGEKDTTITALTPVWLDSKSRGVRDYYREGMVMERWDPETRTHDRFVIDRVTASSNMLTLKDREGDRLDLKVSAVDSQWTLFRADTLPVAEGERLAVLGKIPDTRLKGGESITVMKVEEGQLTVQRPGQKTTQTLAAGAGVFDGIKVGHGWVESPGRSVSETATVFASVTQRELDNATLNQLAQSGSHLRLYSAQDAARTTEKLSRHTAFSVVSEQLKSRSGETDLDT
;
A
#
# COMPACT_ATOMS: atom_id res chain seq x y z
N ILE A 1 -10.58 -16.66 13.91
CA ILE A 1 -10.12 -16.21 15.23
C ILE A 1 -11.09 -15.15 15.71
N SER A 2 -11.71 -15.41 16.85
CA SER A 2 -12.65 -14.49 17.50
C SER A 2 -11.91 -13.73 18.61
N GLU A 3 -11.85 -12.41 18.52
CA GLU A 3 -11.27 -11.52 19.52
C GLU A 3 -12.07 -10.21 19.53
N PRO A 4 -12.92 -10.01 20.53
CA PRO A 4 -13.79 -8.83 20.61
C PRO A 4 -13.03 -7.52 20.79
N ASP A 5 -11.96 -7.52 21.58
CA ASP A 5 -11.13 -6.34 21.78
C ASP A 5 -10.30 -6.03 20.52
N LYS A 6 -10.43 -4.81 20.02
CA LYS A 6 -9.77 -4.37 18.78
C LYS A 6 -8.25 -4.38 18.92
N GLY A 7 -7.72 -3.89 20.04
CA GLY A 7 -6.29 -3.83 20.29
C GLY A 7 -5.67 -5.22 20.40
N ALA A 8 -6.32 -6.11 21.17
CA ALA A 8 -5.90 -7.50 21.33
C ALA A 8 -5.97 -8.25 19.98
N ARG A 9 -7.01 -8.01 19.18
CA ARG A 9 -7.17 -8.61 17.85
C ARG A 9 -6.04 -8.20 16.90
N TYR A 10 -5.70 -6.92 16.85
CA TYR A 10 -4.61 -6.43 16.01
C TYR A 10 -3.25 -6.93 16.50
N SER A 11 -3.01 -6.94 17.81
CA SER A 11 -1.77 -7.46 18.38
C SER A 11 -1.57 -8.94 18.09
N ARG A 12 -2.64 -9.73 18.19
CA ARG A 12 -2.60 -11.16 17.86
C ARG A 12 -2.30 -11.40 16.36
N LEU A 13 -3.00 -10.67 15.49
CA LEU A 13 -2.73 -10.73 14.05
C LEU A 13 -1.26 -10.39 13.76
N ALA A 14 -0.74 -9.31 14.33
CA ALA A 14 0.62 -8.86 14.13
C ALA A 14 1.66 -9.90 14.60
N GLN A 15 1.46 -10.52 15.75
CA GLN A 15 2.33 -11.57 16.29
C GLN A 15 2.34 -12.81 15.40
N GLU A 16 1.17 -13.32 15.02
CA GLU A 16 1.04 -14.49 14.16
C GLU A 16 1.60 -14.23 12.75
N PHE A 17 1.40 -13.02 12.23
CA PHE A 17 2.00 -12.56 10.98
C PHE A 17 3.53 -12.58 11.03
N ALA A 18 4.11 -12.01 12.09
CA ALA A 18 5.56 -11.95 12.25
C ALA A 18 6.20 -13.34 12.36
N VAL A 19 5.56 -14.26 13.07
CA VAL A 19 6.00 -15.67 13.13
C VAL A 19 5.97 -16.30 11.74
N SER A 20 4.90 -16.10 10.99
CA SER A 20 4.75 -16.64 9.62
C SER A 20 5.86 -16.12 8.69
N VAL A 21 6.19 -14.83 8.76
CA VAL A 21 7.30 -14.24 8.00
C VAL A 21 8.65 -14.81 8.43
N ARG A 22 8.89 -14.94 9.74
CA ARG A 22 10.12 -15.55 10.26
C ARG A 22 10.33 -16.98 9.76
N GLU A 23 9.26 -17.74 9.64
CA GLU A 23 9.27 -19.11 9.11
C GLU A 23 9.43 -19.19 7.59
N GLY A 24 9.58 -18.05 6.92
CA GLY A 24 9.76 -17.96 5.47
C GLY A 24 8.50 -18.14 4.65
N GLN A 25 7.33 -18.06 5.29
CA GLN A 25 6.05 -18.13 4.59
C GLN A 25 5.75 -16.78 3.92
N GLU A 26 5.25 -16.84 2.70
CA GLU A 26 4.72 -15.65 2.03
C GLU A 26 3.46 -15.17 2.74
N SER A 27 3.51 -13.99 3.33
CA SER A 27 2.46 -13.47 4.21
C SER A 27 2.12 -12.03 3.85
N VAL A 28 0.83 -11.72 3.80
CA VAL A 28 0.29 -10.38 3.54
C VAL A 28 -0.79 -10.07 4.56
N ALA A 29 -0.77 -8.88 5.14
CA ALA A 29 -1.84 -8.41 6.01
C ALA A 29 -2.79 -7.50 5.25
N GLN A 30 -4.10 -7.67 5.44
CA GLN A 30 -5.13 -6.87 4.78
C GLN A 30 -6.12 -6.30 5.78
N ILE A 31 -6.35 -4.99 5.68
CA ILE A 31 -7.33 -4.26 6.47
C ILE A 31 -7.81 -3.02 5.71
N SER A 32 -9.07 -2.68 5.86
CA SER A 32 -9.65 -1.48 5.25
C SER A 32 -9.34 -0.23 6.07
N GLY A 33 -9.11 0.87 5.36
CA GLY A 33 -8.93 2.20 5.93
C GLY A 33 -7.47 2.56 6.24
N THR A 34 -7.05 3.72 5.76
CA THR A 34 -5.66 4.20 5.85
C THR A 34 -5.16 4.29 7.30
N ARG A 35 -6.00 4.77 8.20
CA ARG A 35 -5.65 4.87 9.62
C ARG A 35 -5.42 3.49 10.24
N GLU A 36 -6.31 2.55 9.97
CA GLU A 36 -6.22 1.18 10.47
C GLU A 36 -4.99 0.46 9.91
N GLN A 37 -4.70 0.66 8.63
CA GLN A 37 -3.48 0.15 7.99
C GLN A 37 -2.21 0.67 8.68
N SER A 38 -2.17 1.96 9.00
CA SER A 38 -1.03 2.57 9.70
C SER A 38 -0.84 1.99 11.09
N VAL A 39 -1.91 1.82 11.86
CA VAL A 39 -1.87 1.23 13.22
C VAL A 39 -1.40 -0.23 13.15
N LEU A 40 -1.98 -1.02 12.26
CA LEU A 40 -1.61 -2.43 12.10
C LEU A 40 -0.16 -2.58 11.62
N ASN A 41 0.27 -1.74 10.69
CA ASN A 41 1.64 -1.73 10.20
C ASN A 41 2.65 -1.46 11.33
N GLY A 42 2.36 -0.53 12.23
CA GLY A 42 3.19 -0.28 13.41
C GLY A 42 3.32 -1.52 14.30
N LEU A 43 2.21 -2.17 14.62
CA LEU A 43 2.19 -3.40 15.44
C LEU A 43 2.92 -4.55 14.75
N ILE A 44 2.76 -4.71 13.44
CA ILE A 44 3.48 -5.71 12.66
C ILE A 44 5.00 -5.46 12.70
N ARG A 45 5.43 -4.22 12.51
CA ARG A 45 6.86 -3.87 12.58
C ARG A 45 7.45 -4.18 13.95
N ASP A 46 6.74 -3.85 15.03
CA ASP A 46 7.18 -4.17 16.39
C ASP A 46 7.31 -5.68 16.61
N SER A 47 6.34 -6.46 16.13
CA SER A 47 6.36 -7.92 16.22
C SER A 47 7.47 -8.54 15.36
N LEU A 48 7.70 -8.03 14.15
CA LEU A 48 8.81 -8.46 13.27
C LEU A 48 10.18 -8.18 13.90
N ARG A 49 10.30 -7.06 14.62
CA ARG A 49 11.52 -6.73 15.35
C ARG A 49 11.76 -7.71 16.52
N GLN A 50 10.71 -8.04 17.26
CA GLN A 50 10.77 -9.05 18.32
C GLN A 50 11.15 -10.43 17.80
N GLU A 51 10.72 -10.79 16.60
CA GLU A 51 11.06 -12.05 15.93
C GLU A 51 12.42 -12.02 15.21
N GLY A 52 13.14 -10.92 15.26
CA GLY A 52 14.46 -10.75 14.63
C GLY A 52 14.46 -10.66 13.11
N VAL A 53 13.28 -10.45 12.49
CA VAL A 53 13.13 -10.26 11.03
C VAL A 53 13.52 -8.84 10.63
N LEU A 54 13.12 -7.87 11.44
CA LEU A 54 13.36 -6.44 11.22
C LEU A 54 14.51 -5.96 12.12
N GLY A 55 15.46 -5.22 11.54
CA GLY A 55 16.57 -4.63 12.28
C GLY A 55 16.11 -3.67 13.39
N GLU A 56 16.93 -3.50 14.41
CA GLU A 56 16.59 -2.68 15.58
C GLU A 56 16.63 -1.18 15.30
N LYS A 57 17.43 -0.75 14.34
CA LYS A 57 17.60 0.68 14.00
C LYS A 57 16.78 1.07 12.79
N ASP A 58 15.99 2.10 12.96
CA ASP A 58 15.32 2.78 11.86
C ASP A 58 16.19 3.90 11.29
N THR A 59 16.23 3.99 9.98
CA THR A 59 16.67 5.19 9.26
C THR A 59 15.44 5.85 8.67
N THR A 60 15.36 7.16 8.82
CA THR A 60 14.22 7.92 8.31
C THR A 60 14.48 8.40 6.90
N ILE A 61 13.57 8.08 5.99
CA ILE A 61 13.52 8.64 4.64
C ILE A 61 12.24 9.44 4.44
N THR A 62 12.17 10.23 3.37
CA THR A 62 10.92 10.83 2.91
C THR A 62 10.28 9.92 1.88
N ALA A 63 9.04 9.51 2.13
CA ALA A 63 8.22 8.73 1.22
C ALA A 63 7.22 9.63 0.52
N LEU A 64 7.09 9.47 -0.79
CA LEU A 64 6.14 10.18 -1.63
C LEU A 64 5.00 9.26 -2.02
N THR A 65 3.79 9.60 -1.56
CA THR A 65 2.57 8.87 -1.89
C THR A 65 1.78 9.63 -2.94
N PRO A 66 1.50 9.06 -4.12
CA PRO A 66 0.72 9.72 -5.15
C PRO A 66 -0.69 10.07 -4.66
N VAL A 67 -1.14 11.27 -4.98
CA VAL A 67 -2.52 11.72 -4.82
C VAL A 67 -3.14 11.79 -6.20
N TRP A 68 -4.03 10.84 -6.51
CA TRP A 68 -4.66 10.75 -7.83
C TRP A 68 -5.81 11.75 -7.92
N LEU A 69 -5.66 12.71 -8.82
CA LEU A 69 -6.67 13.73 -9.12
C LEU A 69 -7.17 13.57 -10.55
N ASP A 70 -8.47 13.52 -10.72
CA ASP A 70 -9.08 13.63 -12.05
C ASP A 70 -9.01 15.08 -12.58
N SER A 71 -9.43 15.30 -13.80
CA SER A 71 -9.36 16.61 -14.45
C SER A 71 -10.15 17.69 -13.70
N LYS A 72 -11.23 17.34 -13.03
CA LYS A 72 -12.04 18.28 -12.23
C LYS A 72 -11.37 18.60 -10.90
N SER A 73 -10.88 17.59 -10.22
CA SER A 73 -10.25 17.71 -8.90
C SER A 73 -8.93 18.49 -8.97
N ARG A 74 -8.19 18.43 -10.08
CA ARG A 74 -6.96 19.22 -10.29
C ARG A 74 -7.20 20.72 -10.16
N GLY A 75 -8.36 21.22 -10.56
CA GLY A 75 -8.74 22.61 -10.43
C GLY A 75 -9.26 23.02 -9.06
N VAL A 76 -9.30 22.13 -8.10
CA VAL A 76 -9.83 22.38 -6.75
C VAL A 76 -8.68 22.61 -5.78
N ARG A 77 -8.59 23.84 -5.25
CA ARG A 77 -7.51 24.27 -4.35
C ARG A 77 -7.38 23.40 -3.09
N ASP A 78 -8.47 22.87 -2.57
CA ASP A 78 -8.51 22.17 -1.29
C ASP A 78 -7.72 20.84 -1.28
N TYR A 79 -7.35 20.34 -2.45
CA TYR A 79 -6.45 19.17 -2.57
C TYR A 79 -4.97 19.52 -2.37
N TYR A 80 -4.60 20.82 -2.48
CA TYR A 80 -3.21 21.27 -2.40
C TYR A 80 -2.93 21.87 -1.04
N ARG A 81 -1.86 21.41 -0.41
CA ARG A 81 -1.41 21.89 0.92
C ARG A 81 0.09 22.16 0.91
N GLU A 82 0.50 23.09 1.77
CA GLU A 82 1.92 23.35 2.01
C GLU A 82 2.65 22.08 2.45
N GLY A 83 3.86 21.87 1.93
CA GLY A 83 4.68 20.68 2.19
C GLY A 83 4.42 19.51 1.26
N MET A 84 3.32 19.51 0.50
CA MET A 84 3.11 18.51 -0.56
C MET A 84 4.10 18.74 -1.71
N VAL A 85 4.33 17.69 -2.49
CA VAL A 85 5.26 17.68 -3.61
C VAL A 85 4.47 17.61 -4.91
N MET A 86 4.91 18.38 -5.88
CA MET A 86 4.41 18.30 -7.25
C MET A 86 5.55 17.98 -8.21
N GLU A 87 5.31 17.09 -9.15
CA GLU A 87 6.23 16.79 -10.23
C GLU A 87 5.60 17.13 -11.57
N ARG A 88 6.37 17.79 -12.43
CA ARG A 88 5.98 18.10 -13.79
C ARG A 88 6.79 17.25 -14.76
N TRP A 89 6.10 16.54 -15.64
CA TRP A 89 6.73 15.84 -16.75
C TRP A 89 7.19 16.83 -17.82
N ASP A 90 8.46 16.77 -18.18
CA ASP A 90 9.02 17.50 -19.31
C ASP A 90 9.23 16.51 -20.48
N PRO A 91 8.46 16.63 -21.57
CA PRO A 91 8.58 15.74 -22.72
C PRO A 91 9.86 15.95 -23.53
N GLU A 92 10.49 17.13 -23.47
CA GLU A 92 11.71 17.43 -24.19
C GLU A 92 12.92 16.74 -23.55
N THR A 93 13.07 16.89 -22.27
CA THR A 93 14.17 16.26 -21.50
C THR A 93 13.85 14.83 -21.05
N ARG A 94 12.57 14.43 -21.10
CA ARG A 94 12.04 13.16 -20.58
C ARG A 94 12.35 12.95 -19.09
N THR A 95 12.30 14.03 -18.34
CA THR A 95 12.52 14.06 -16.89
C THR A 95 11.31 14.62 -16.16
N HIS A 96 11.32 14.46 -14.84
CA HIS A 96 10.36 15.09 -13.96
C HIS A 96 11.06 16.18 -13.16
N ASP A 97 10.53 17.40 -13.25
CA ASP A 97 10.93 18.50 -12.37
C ASP A 97 10.14 18.41 -11.07
N ARG A 98 10.81 18.40 -9.94
CA ARG A 98 10.20 18.29 -8.61
C ARG A 98 10.16 19.63 -7.92
N PHE A 99 9.00 19.92 -7.31
CA PHE A 99 8.74 21.12 -6.53
C PHE A 99 8.08 20.75 -5.20
N VAL A 100 8.32 21.55 -4.18
CA VAL A 100 7.52 21.53 -2.95
C VAL A 100 6.54 22.70 -2.97
N ILE A 101 5.31 22.48 -2.50
CA ILE A 101 4.33 23.55 -2.32
C ILE A 101 4.76 24.38 -1.08
N ASP A 102 5.27 25.56 -1.32
CA ASP A 102 5.70 26.50 -0.27
C ASP A 102 4.53 27.28 0.31
N ARG A 103 3.57 27.66 -0.53
CA ARG A 103 2.38 28.41 -0.14
C ARG A 103 1.18 28.10 -1.02
N VAL A 104 0.02 28.12 -0.40
CA VAL A 104 -1.29 28.09 -1.08
C VAL A 104 -2.01 29.39 -0.80
N THR A 105 -2.20 30.26 -1.80
CA THR A 105 -2.84 31.56 -1.64
C THR A 105 -4.29 31.49 -2.04
N ALA A 106 -5.20 31.59 -1.07
CA ALA A 106 -6.64 31.41 -1.27
C ALA A 106 -7.25 32.54 -2.11
N SER A 107 -6.83 33.80 -1.91
CA SER A 107 -7.40 34.95 -2.59
C SER A 107 -7.16 34.98 -4.09
N SER A 108 -6.05 34.44 -4.56
CA SER A 108 -5.64 34.41 -5.97
C SER A 108 -5.74 33.00 -6.57
N ASN A 109 -6.11 31.99 -5.81
CA ASN A 109 -6.14 30.60 -6.23
C ASN A 109 -4.80 30.13 -6.83
N MET A 110 -3.71 30.49 -6.16
CA MET A 110 -2.33 30.35 -6.60
C MET A 110 -1.53 29.41 -5.71
N LEU A 111 -0.71 28.57 -6.31
CA LEU A 111 0.32 27.78 -5.65
C LEU A 111 1.67 28.45 -5.88
N THR A 112 2.43 28.67 -4.81
CA THR A 112 3.84 29.04 -4.91
C THR A 112 4.67 27.79 -4.68
N LEU A 113 5.37 27.35 -5.72
CA LEU A 113 6.22 26.16 -5.74
C LEU A 113 7.69 26.56 -5.59
N LYS A 114 8.47 25.72 -4.92
CA LYS A 114 9.94 25.86 -4.85
C LYS A 114 10.60 24.60 -5.40
N ASP A 115 11.64 24.77 -6.19
CA ASP A 115 12.52 23.70 -6.61
C ASP A 115 13.62 23.41 -5.57
N ARG A 116 14.54 22.50 -5.89
CA ARG A 116 15.67 22.11 -5.02
C ARG A 116 16.61 23.28 -4.72
N GLU A 117 16.81 24.16 -5.67
CA GLU A 117 17.67 25.33 -5.56
C GLU A 117 17.03 26.48 -4.77
N GLY A 118 15.72 26.41 -4.53
CA GLY A 118 14.91 27.41 -3.84
C GLY A 118 14.28 28.42 -4.78
N ASP A 119 14.41 28.23 -6.08
CA ASP A 119 13.75 29.07 -7.09
C ASP A 119 12.23 28.85 -7.03
N ARG A 120 11.49 29.94 -7.19
CA ARG A 120 10.04 29.96 -7.06
C ARG A 120 9.35 29.96 -8.40
N LEU A 121 8.27 29.19 -8.47
CA LEU A 121 7.33 29.16 -9.57
C LEU A 121 5.91 29.36 -9.05
N ASP A 122 5.23 30.40 -9.55
CA ASP A 122 3.82 30.61 -9.26
C ASP A 122 2.97 29.90 -10.30
N LEU A 123 2.05 29.04 -9.82
CA LEU A 123 1.17 28.24 -10.65
C LEU A 123 -0.28 28.44 -10.22
N LYS A 124 -1.13 28.89 -11.13
CA LYS A 124 -2.57 28.93 -10.89
C LYS A 124 -3.12 27.51 -10.75
N VAL A 125 -3.97 27.27 -9.78
CA VAL A 125 -4.61 25.96 -9.60
C VAL A 125 -5.34 25.52 -10.87
N SER A 126 -5.95 26.46 -11.59
CA SER A 126 -6.62 26.20 -12.87
C SER A 126 -5.67 25.80 -14.02
N ALA A 127 -4.36 26.04 -13.87
CA ALA A 127 -3.34 25.69 -14.87
C ALA A 127 -2.71 24.31 -14.59
N VAL A 128 -3.08 23.63 -13.51
CA VAL A 128 -2.60 22.28 -13.23
C VAL A 128 -3.29 21.30 -14.17
N ASP A 129 -2.52 20.72 -15.07
CA ASP A 129 -2.96 19.76 -16.07
C ASP A 129 -2.43 18.34 -15.85
N SER A 130 -2.55 17.48 -16.84
CA SER A 130 -2.11 16.07 -16.75
C SER A 130 -0.59 15.88 -16.71
N GLN A 131 0.21 16.90 -16.99
CA GLN A 131 1.66 16.84 -16.85
C GLN A 131 2.11 16.92 -15.39
N TRP A 132 1.25 17.40 -14.50
CA TRP A 132 1.50 17.50 -13.08
C TRP A 132 1.00 16.30 -12.32
N THR A 133 1.81 15.81 -11.39
CA THR A 133 1.43 14.78 -10.41
C THR A 133 1.63 15.34 -9.02
N LEU A 134 0.64 15.13 -8.16
CA LEU A 134 0.67 15.55 -6.75
C LEU A 134 1.04 14.37 -5.85
N PHE A 135 1.91 14.65 -4.87
CA PHE A 135 2.33 13.66 -3.86
C PHE A 135 2.16 14.23 -2.46
N ARG A 136 1.74 13.37 -1.55
CA ARG A 136 1.91 13.59 -0.13
C ARG A 136 3.31 13.15 0.27
N ALA A 137 4.02 13.97 1.02
CA ALA A 137 5.33 13.67 1.56
C ALA A 137 5.21 13.33 3.05
N ASP A 138 5.63 12.14 3.42
CA ASP A 138 5.60 11.65 4.79
C ASP A 138 6.98 11.13 5.20
N THR A 139 7.27 11.22 6.48
CA THR A 139 8.44 10.60 7.09
C THR A 139 8.21 9.10 7.22
N LEU A 140 9.11 8.30 6.68
CA LEU A 140 9.02 6.84 6.71
C LEU A 140 10.23 6.24 7.42
N PRO A 141 10.06 5.54 8.56
CA PRO A 141 11.11 4.76 9.17
C PRO A 141 11.35 3.48 8.36
N VAL A 142 12.61 3.20 8.06
CA VAL A 142 13.04 2.01 7.31
C VAL A 142 14.16 1.31 8.07
N ALA A 143 14.03 0.02 8.27
CA ALA A 143 15.05 -0.84 8.88
C ALA A 143 15.50 -1.93 7.89
N GLU A 144 16.62 -2.56 8.18
CA GLU A 144 17.03 -3.78 7.46
C GLU A 144 15.97 -4.88 7.65
N GLY A 145 15.64 -5.58 6.59
CA GLY A 145 14.54 -6.54 6.55
C GLY A 145 13.18 -5.93 6.20
N GLU A 146 13.09 -4.61 6.05
CA GLU A 146 11.85 -3.91 5.71
C GLU A 146 11.29 -4.37 4.36
N ARG A 147 9.97 -4.52 4.29
CA ARG A 147 9.27 -4.68 3.02
C ARG A 147 8.71 -3.34 2.60
N LEU A 148 9.08 -2.90 1.40
CA LEU A 148 8.57 -1.67 0.79
C LEU A 148 7.70 -1.99 -0.42
N ALA A 149 6.59 -1.27 -0.53
CA ALA A 149 5.77 -1.23 -1.74
C ALA A 149 6.26 -0.09 -2.63
N VAL A 150 6.56 -0.37 -3.89
CA VAL A 150 6.94 0.64 -4.87
C VAL A 150 5.66 1.30 -5.41
N LEU A 151 5.52 2.61 -5.25
CA LEU A 151 4.32 3.37 -5.61
C LEU A 151 4.45 4.11 -6.94
N GLY A 152 5.65 4.15 -7.52
CA GLY A 152 5.93 4.81 -8.77
C GLY A 152 7.37 4.61 -9.20
N LYS A 153 7.76 5.25 -10.30
CA LYS A 153 9.13 5.15 -10.82
C LYS A 153 10.14 5.70 -9.81
N ILE A 154 11.17 4.90 -9.52
CA ILE A 154 12.32 5.33 -8.74
C ILE A 154 13.49 5.56 -9.72
N PRO A 155 14.13 6.76 -9.72
CA PRO A 155 15.23 7.06 -10.62
C PRO A 155 16.37 6.04 -10.54
N ASP A 156 17.04 5.82 -11.65
CA ASP A 156 18.21 4.93 -11.78
C ASP A 156 17.96 3.47 -11.40
N THR A 157 16.69 3.05 -11.42
CA THR A 157 16.28 1.67 -11.14
C THR A 157 15.38 1.12 -12.22
N ARG A 158 15.22 -0.21 -12.24
CA ARG A 158 14.25 -0.92 -13.07
C ARG A 158 12.96 -1.26 -12.31
N LEU A 159 12.78 -0.69 -11.13
CA LEU A 159 11.61 -0.92 -10.28
C LEU A 159 10.38 -0.20 -10.85
N LYS A 160 9.24 -0.86 -10.78
CA LYS A 160 7.96 -0.35 -11.27
C LYS A 160 6.96 -0.22 -10.14
N GLY A 161 6.02 0.71 -10.27
CA GLY A 161 4.89 0.81 -9.36
C GLY A 161 4.12 -0.51 -9.27
N GLY A 162 3.75 -0.89 -8.06
CA GLY A 162 3.08 -2.16 -7.75
C GLY A 162 4.03 -3.30 -7.34
N GLU A 163 5.34 -3.16 -7.54
CA GLU A 163 6.31 -4.15 -7.06
C GLU A 163 6.52 -4.06 -5.54
N SER A 164 6.90 -5.17 -4.95
CA SER A 164 7.38 -5.26 -3.56
C SER A 164 8.88 -5.51 -3.54
N ILE A 165 9.58 -4.87 -2.61
CA ILE A 165 11.03 -5.05 -2.43
C ILE A 165 11.37 -5.23 -0.96
N THR A 166 12.48 -5.93 -0.69
CA THR A 166 13.04 -6.11 0.65
C THR A 166 14.29 -5.26 0.81
N VAL A 167 14.38 -4.53 1.90
CA VAL A 167 15.57 -3.74 2.25
C VAL A 167 16.61 -4.66 2.87
N MET A 168 17.74 -4.82 2.18
CA MET A 168 18.84 -5.68 2.62
C MET A 168 19.86 -4.92 3.47
N LYS A 169 20.07 -3.64 3.17
CA LYS A 169 21.01 -2.77 3.87
C LYS A 169 20.52 -1.33 3.86
N VAL A 170 20.74 -0.64 4.96
CA VAL A 170 20.43 0.77 5.12
C VAL A 170 21.71 1.53 5.40
N GLU A 171 22.00 2.54 4.58
CA GLU A 171 23.10 3.48 4.75
C GLU A 171 22.56 4.91 4.65
N GLU A 172 23.33 5.89 5.09
CA GLU A 172 22.92 7.27 4.96
C GLU A 172 22.73 7.66 3.49
N GLY A 173 21.53 8.11 3.15
CA GLY A 173 21.16 8.50 1.79
C GLY A 173 20.98 7.35 0.79
N GLN A 174 21.03 6.09 1.23
CA GLN A 174 21.05 4.95 0.32
C GLN A 174 20.41 3.69 0.92
N LEU A 175 19.61 3.00 0.12
CA LEU A 175 19.05 1.69 0.45
C LEU A 175 19.52 0.65 -0.56
N THR A 176 19.95 -0.50 -0.08
CA THR A 176 20.17 -1.67 -0.91
C THR A 176 18.96 -2.57 -0.81
N VAL A 177 18.31 -2.85 -1.93
CA VAL A 177 17.04 -3.59 -1.99
C VAL A 177 17.12 -4.78 -2.92
N GLN A 178 16.24 -5.75 -2.68
CA GLN A 178 16.15 -6.98 -3.45
C GLN A 178 14.68 -7.27 -3.79
N ARG A 179 14.43 -7.71 -5.02
CA ARG A 179 13.11 -8.24 -5.39
C ARG A 179 12.89 -9.63 -4.78
N PRO A 180 11.64 -9.99 -4.44
CA PRO A 180 11.34 -11.34 -3.98
C PRO A 180 11.82 -12.42 -4.96
N GLY A 181 12.45 -13.45 -4.42
CA GLY A 181 12.95 -14.58 -5.23
C GLY A 181 14.17 -14.29 -6.11
N GLN A 182 14.71 -13.07 -6.12
CA GLN A 182 15.91 -12.71 -6.86
C GLN A 182 17.12 -12.60 -5.92
N LYS A 183 18.30 -13.01 -6.40
CA LYS A 183 19.55 -12.87 -5.65
C LYS A 183 20.25 -11.53 -5.90
N THR A 184 19.88 -10.85 -6.98
CA THR A 184 20.47 -9.56 -7.35
C THR A 184 19.90 -8.42 -6.51
N THR A 185 20.75 -7.52 -6.08
CA THR A 185 20.39 -6.31 -5.34
C THR A 185 20.44 -5.08 -6.24
N GLN A 186 19.70 -4.06 -5.87
CA GLN A 186 19.74 -2.73 -6.45
C GLN A 186 19.96 -1.71 -5.35
N THR A 187 20.62 -0.61 -5.69
CA THR A 187 20.82 0.50 -4.78
C THR A 187 19.92 1.66 -5.15
N LEU A 188 19.21 2.18 -4.15
CA LEU A 188 18.32 3.34 -4.29
C LEU A 188 18.94 4.52 -3.55
N ALA A 189 18.98 5.69 -4.18
CA ALA A 189 19.17 6.95 -3.45
C ALA A 189 17.87 7.30 -2.72
N ALA A 190 17.93 7.43 -1.41
CA ALA A 190 16.79 7.80 -0.58
C ALA A 190 17.29 8.53 0.65
N GLY A 191 16.71 9.67 0.97
CA GLY A 191 17.13 10.48 2.11
C GLY A 191 15.97 11.18 2.79
N ALA A 192 16.28 11.93 3.82
CA ALA A 192 15.36 12.84 4.46
C ALA A 192 15.19 14.09 3.59
N GLY A 193 13.96 14.64 3.57
CA GLY A 193 13.62 15.80 2.75
C GLY A 193 12.93 15.44 1.45
N VAL A 194 12.08 16.36 0.97
CA VAL A 194 11.17 16.11 -0.15
C VAL A 194 11.89 15.89 -1.49
N PHE A 195 13.06 16.50 -1.68
CA PHE A 195 13.82 16.37 -2.92
C PHE A 195 14.62 15.07 -3.01
N ASP A 196 14.88 14.41 -1.86
CA ASP A 196 15.53 13.11 -1.76
C ASP A 196 14.56 11.97 -1.47
N GLY A 197 13.25 12.31 -1.42
CA GLY A 197 12.18 11.35 -1.21
C GLY A 197 11.95 10.42 -2.42
N ILE A 198 11.49 9.21 -2.14
CA ILE A 198 11.17 8.20 -3.14
C ILE A 198 9.73 7.73 -3.02
N LYS A 199 9.19 7.21 -4.11
CA LYS A 199 7.79 6.76 -4.23
C LYS A 199 7.64 5.35 -3.69
N VAL A 200 7.67 5.23 -2.37
CA VAL A 200 7.50 3.96 -1.64
C VAL A 200 6.61 4.14 -0.41
N GLY A 201 6.11 3.03 0.09
CA GLY A 201 5.46 2.91 1.40
C GLY A 201 5.85 1.59 2.06
N HIS A 202 5.47 1.37 3.32
CA HIS A 202 5.61 0.04 3.92
C HIS A 202 4.72 -0.97 3.18
N GLY A 203 5.24 -2.16 2.93
CA GLY A 203 4.59 -3.20 2.14
C GLY A 203 3.98 -4.34 2.97
N TRP A 204 3.87 -4.20 4.30
CA TRP A 204 3.34 -5.25 5.18
C TRP A 204 1.82 -5.35 5.17
N VAL A 205 1.14 -4.21 5.02
CA VAL A 205 -0.32 -4.09 5.10
C VAL A 205 -0.87 -3.49 3.82
N GLU A 206 -1.91 -4.10 3.29
CA GLU A 206 -2.59 -3.69 2.06
C GLU A 206 -4.09 -3.50 2.27
N SER A 207 -4.74 -2.85 1.31
CA SER A 207 -6.20 -2.87 1.21
C SER A 207 -6.70 -4.22 0.73
N PRO A 208 -7.88 -4.70 1.20
CA PRO A 208 -8.52 -5.89 0.66
C PRO A 208 -8.75 -5.79 -0.85
N GLY A 209 -8.72 -6.94 -1.54
CA GLY A 209 -8.99 -7.03 -2.98
C GLY A 209 -7.78 -6.86 -3.88
N ARG A 210 -6.58 -6.68 -3.34
CA ARG A 210 -5.35 -6.82 -4.13
C ARG A 210 -5.07 -8.29 -4.43
N SER A 211 -4.63 -8.54 -5.66
CA SER A 211 -4.19 -9.87 -6.07
C SER A 211 -2.94 -10.27 -5.27
N VAL A 212 -3.01 -11.42 -4.64
CA VAL A 212 -1.93 -12.02 -3.85
C VAL A 212 -1.57 -13.35 -4.51
N SER A 213 -0.32 -13.79 -4.34
CA SER A 213 0.13 -15.10 -4.80
C SER A 213 -0.73 -16.22 -4.23
N GLU A 214 -0.97 -17.26 -5.02
CA GLU A 214 -1.77 -18.43 -4.60
C GLU A 214 -1.14 -19.18 -3.41
N THR A 215 0.13 -19.00 -3.18
CA THR A 215 0.86 -19.62 -2.06
C THR A 215 0.90 -18.76 -0.80
N ALA A 216 0.45 -17.51 -0.89
CA ALA A 216 0.50 -16.58 0.23
C ALA A 216 -0.56 -16.87 1.28
N THR A 217 -0.22 -16.62 2.55
CA THR A 217 -1.17 -16.55 3.64
C THR A 217 -1.62 -15.10 3.83
N VAL A 218 -2.92 -14.87 3.77
CA VAL A 218 -3.53 -13.56 4.00
C VAL A 218 -4.04 -13.49 5.44
N PHE A 219 -3.55 -12.51 6.18
CA PHE A 219 -3.97 -12.18 7.54
C PHE A 219 -4.91 -10.98 7.46
N ALA A 220 -6.21 -11.19 7.61
CA ALA A 220 -7.19 -10.14 7.46
C ALA A 220 -7.93 -9.83 8.75
N SER A 221 -8.01 -8.55 9.12
CA SER A 221 -8.91 -8.08 10.18
C SER A 221 -10.13 -7.43 9.56
N VAL A 222 -11.31 -7.87 9.98
CA VAL A 222 -12.59 -7.39 9.46
C VAL A 222 -13.50 -6.94 10.59
N THR A 223 -14.22 -5.86 10.35
CA THR A 223 -15.29 -5.40 11.24
C THR A 223 -16.60 -6.10 10.90
N GLN A 224 -17.58 -6.00 11.80
CA GLN A 224 -18.91 -6.57 11.58
C GLN A 224 -19.59 -6.05 10.30
N ARG A 225 -19.35 -4.78 9.94
CA ARG A 225 -19.91 -4.14 8.74
C ARG A 225 -19.25 -4.60 7.45
N GLU A 226 -17.99 -4.99 7.53
CA GLU A 226 -17.18 -5.45 6.39
C GLU A 226 -17.38 -6.95 6.09
N LEU A 227 -18.06 -7.70 6.97
CA LEU A 227 -18.49 -9.07 6.71
C LEU A 227 -19.70 -9.10 5.75
N ASP A 228 -19.75 -8.18 4.80
CA ASP A 228 -20.64 -8.25 3.66
C ASP A 228 -20.07 -9.19 2.58
N ASN A 229 -20.94 -9.58 1.67
CA ASN A 229 -20.59 -10.53 0.62
C ASN A 229 -19.46 -10.05 -0.31
N ALA A 230 -19.33 -8.74 -0.53
CA ALA A 230 -18.32 -8.17 -1.42
C ALA A 230 -16.91 -8.25 -0.79
N THR A 231 -16.78 -7.86 0.48
CA THR A 231 -15.51 -7.94 1.21
C THR A 231 -15.03 -9.38 1.40
N LEU A 232 -15.95 -10.29 1.74
CA LEU A 232 -15.62 -11.72 1.87
C LEU A 232 -15.19 -12.34 0.53
N ASN A 233 -15.82 -11.94 -0.59
CA ASN A 233 -15.40 -12.36 -1.92
C ASN A 233 -13.99 -11.87 -2.26
N GLN A 234 -13.71 -10.60 -1.98
CA GLN A 234 -12.39 -10.02 -2.21
C GLN A 234 -11.31 -10.73 -1.39
N LEU A 235 -11.61 -11.06 -0.13
CA LEU A 235 -10.69 -11.78 0.74
C LEU A 235 -10.50 -13.24 0.30
N ALA A 236 -11.57 -13.91 -0.12
CA ALA A 236 -11.51 -15.31 -0.58
C ALA A 236 -10.73 -15.45 -1.89
N GLN A 237 -10.68 -14.42 -2.72
CA GLN A 237 -9.90 -14.39 -3.97
C GLN A 237 -8.43 -13.99 -3.75
N SER A 238 -8.05 -13.60 -2.54
CA SER A 238 -6.76 -12.95 -2.26
C SER A 238 -5.61 -13.91 -1.95
N GLY A 239 -5.81 -15.23 -1.89
CA GLY A 239 -4.73 -16.18 -1.59
C GLY A 239 -5.23 -17.57 -1.24
N SER A 240 -4.31 -18.56 -1.17
CA SER A 240 -4.66 -19.94 -0.87
C SER A 240 -5.01 -20.20 0.59
N HIS A 241 -4.51 -19.37 1.52
CA HIS A 241 -4.73 -19.49 2.95
C HIS A 241 -5.18 -18.16 3.55
N LEU A 242 -6.39 -18.13 4.09
CA LEU A 242 -6.95 -16.95 4.74
C LEU A 242 -7.04 -17.19 6.26
N ARG A 243 -6.39 -16.31 7.03
CA ARG A 243 -6.58 -16.20 8.49
C ARG A 243 -7.40 -14.95 8.79
N LEU A 244 -8.61 -15.16 9.24
CA LEU A 244 -9.56 -14.09 9.50
C LEU A 244 -9.64 -13.78 11.00
N TYR A 245 -9.46 -12.51 11.35
CA TYR A 245 -9.56 -11.97 12.70
C TYR A 245 -10.80 -11.09 12.78
N SER A 246 -11.77 -11.49 13.59
CA SER A 246 -13.07 -10.84 13.68
C SER A 246 -13.45 -10.57 15.14
N ALA A 247 -14.21 -9.51 15.38
CA ALA A 247 -14.84 -9.24 16.67
C ALA A 247 -16.03 -10.16 16.94
N GLN A 248 -16.53 -10.86 15.92
CA GLN A 248 -17.66 -11.78 16.03
C GLN A 248 -17.22 -13.18 16.47
N ASP A 249 -18.17 -13.90 17.06
CA ASP A 249 -18.05 -15.33 17.32
C ASP A 249 -17.66 -16.09 16.03
N ALA A 250 -16.71 -17.01 16.18
CA ALA A 250 -16.21 -17.83 15.09
C ALA A 250 -17.33 -18.61 14.39
N ALA A 251 -18.34 -19.08 15.14
CA ALA A 251 -19.48 -19.81 14.58
C ALA A 251 -20.30 -18.94 13.60
N ARG A 252 -20.59 -17.68 13.95
CA ARG A 252 -21.32 -16.76 13.08
C ARG A 252 -20.52 -16.36 11.84
N THR A 253 -19.21 -16.20 11.98
CA THR A 253 -18.31 -15.91 10.85
C THR A 253 -18.25 -17.10 9.90
N THR A 254 -18.14 -18.32 10.42
CA THR A 254 -18.13 -19.56 9.63
C THR A 254 -19.47 -19.79 8.93
N GLU A 255 -20.58 -19.51 9.58
CA GLU A 255 -21.92 -19.63 8.97
C GLU A 255 -22.10 -18.66 7.80
N LYS A 256 -21.64 -17.40 7.93
CA LYS A 256 -21.67 -16.43 6.83
C LYS A 256 -20.77 -16.86 5.66
N LEU A 257 -19.55 -17.34 5.95
CA LEU A 257 -18.64 -17.86 4.95
C LEU A 257 -19.19 -19.08 4.20
N SER A 258 -19.80 -20.04 4.94
CA SER A 258 -20.38 -21.24 4.35
C SER A 258 -21.62 -20.96 3.48
N ARG A 259 -22.46 -20.02 3.88
CA ARG A 259 -23.59 -19.56 3.05
C ARG A 259 -23.10 -18.95 1.74
N HIS A 260 -21.99 -18.24 1.77
CA HIS A 260 -21.40 -17.60 0.59
C HIS A 260 -20.77 -18.62 -0.38
N THR A 261 -20.01 -19.58 0.16
CA THR A 261 -19.43 -20.68 -0.63
C THR A 261 -20.52 -21.60 -1.22
N ALA A 262 -21.59 -21.85 -0.49
CA ALA A 262 -22.73 -22.62 -0.99
C ALA A 262 -23.45 -21.90 -2.16
N PHE A 263 -23.54 -20.58 -2.14
CA PHE A 263 -24.17 -19.81 -3.21
C PHE A 263 -23.33 -19.82 -4.51
N SER A 264 -22.01 -19.78 -4.43
CA SER A 264 -21.13 -19.91 -5.59
C SER A 264 -21.19 -21.32 -6.20
N VAL A 265 -21.24 -22.36 -5.39
CA VAL A 265 -21.38 -23.75 -5.85
C VAL A 265 -22.73 -24.02 -6.53
N VAL A 266 -23.82 -23.44 -6.02
CA VAL A 266 -25.14 -23.55 -6.65
C VAL A 266 -25.21 -22.82 -7.99
N SER A 267 -24.54 -21.65 -8.13
CA SER A 267 -24.49 -20.92 -9.40
C SER A 267 -23.64 -21.63 -10.45
N GLU A 268 -22.59 -22.33 -10.08
CA GLU A 268 -21.79 -23.17 -10.98
C GLU A 268 -22.54 -24.46 -11.40
N GLN A 269 -23.23 -25.08 -10.48
CA GLN A 269 -24.08 -26.25 -10.81
C GLN A 269 -25.26 -25.91 -11.71
N LEU A 270 -25.85 -24.72 -11.58
CA LEU A 270 -26.91 -24.26 -12.48
C LEU A 270 -26.35 -23.91 -13.87
N LYS A 271 -25.13 -23.37 -13.96
CA LYS A 271 -24.46 -23.12 -15.25
C LYS A 271 -24.06 -24.42 -15.97
N SER A 272 -23.61 -25.43 -15.26
CA SER A 272 -23.28 -26.72 -15.83
C SER A 272 -24.54 -27.49 -16.29
N ARG A 273 -25.67 -27.37 -15.60
CA ARG A 273 -26.95 -27.97 -16.03
C ARG A 273 -27.61 -27.25 -17.21
N SER A 274 -27.40 -25.93 -17.35
CA SER A 274 -27.92 -25.20 -18.52
C SER A 274 -27.08 -25.39 -19.80
N GLY A 275 -25.83 -25.88 -19.67
CA GLY A 275 -24.98 -26.23 -20.80
C GLY A 275 -25.20 -27.64 -21.38
N GLU A 276 -25.97 -28.50 -20.69
CA GLU A 276 -26.21 -29.91 -21.12
C GLU A 276 -27.55 -30.11 -21.86
N THR A 277 -28.34 -29.08 -22.08
CA THR A 277 -29.66 -29.18 -22.73
C THR A 277 -29.71 -28.74 -24.20
N ASP A 278 -28.58 -28.49 -24.85
CA ASP A 278 -28.53 -28.07 -26.27
C ASP A 278 -27.78 -29.06 -27.21
N LEU A 279 -27.88 -30.36 -26.93
CA LEU A 279 -27.43 -31.36 -27.91
C LEU A 279 -28.40 -32.55 -27.86
N ASP A 280 -29.60 -32.39 -28.46
CA ASP A 280 -30.35 -33.45 -29.10
C ASP A 280 -31.66 -32.88 -29.70
N THR A 281 -31.61 -32.38 -30.91
CA THR A 281 -32.65 -32.43 -31.93
C THR A 281 -32.03 -32.16 -33.30
#